data_99b8a1879081d60ec1a3e4f5bf6f517a
#
_entry.id   99b8a1879081d60ec1a3e4f5bf6f517a
#
_cell.length_a   1.000
_cell.length_b   1.000
_cell.length_c   1.000
_cell.angle_alpha   90.00
_cell.angle_beta   90.00
_cell.angle_gamma   90.00
#
_symmetry.space_group_name_H-M   'P 1'
#
loop_
_entity.id
_entity.type
_entity.pdbx_description
1 polymer ?
#
loop_
_entity_poly.entity_id
_entity_poly.type
_entity_poly.pdbx_seq_one_letter_code
_entity_poly.pdbx_strand_id
1 'polypeptide(L)'
;CGSNEVAILDACTSYDISGGHVISATVNTNDNSVIINIDADDDGTLTISPSTSTQEGIFMVLVDGEESDDAEINGNTVTVPFFAGTEQIEIIGTFVIPEFGTIAAMILAVAIISIIAISAKSRLSIVPRY
;
A
#
# COMPACT_ATOMS: atom_id res chain seq x y z
N CYS A 1 7.10 -6.88 -13.78
CA CYS A 1 7.04 -5.51 -14.29
C CYS A 1 8.28 -5.21 -15.13
N GLY A 2 8.16 -4.28 -16.08
CA GLY A 2 9.26 -3.86 -16.91
C GLY A 2 10.23 -2.91 -16.19
N SER A 3 11.24 -2.44 -16.93
CA SER A 3 12.12 -1.37 -16.44
C SER A 3 11.28 -0.10 -16.28
N ASN A 4 11.60 0.72 -15.27
CA ASN A 4 10.82 1.91 -14.91
C ASN A 4 9.37 1.62 -14.54
N GLU A 5 9.12 0.41 -14.06
CA GLU A 5 7.85 0.02 -13.46
C GLU A 5 8.08 -0.65 -12.12
N VAL A 6 7.19 -0.40 -11.17
CA VAL A 6 7.22 -1.03 -9.86
C VAL A 6 5.87 -1.69 -9.60
N ALA A 7 5.90 -2.88 -9.02
CA ALA A 7 4.68 -3.57 -8.63
C ALA A 7 4.09 -2.92 -7.38
N ILE A 8 2.85 -2.46 -7.50
CA ILE A 8 2.03 -2.07 -6.34
C ILE A 8 0.93 -3.13 -6.26
N LEU A 9 1.09 -4.08 -5.35
CA LEU A 9 0.36 -5.34 -5.33
C LEU A 9 0.53 -6.06 -6.68
N ASP A 10 -0.54 -6.31 -7.41
CA ASP A 10 -0.51 -7.01 -8.70
C ASP A 10 -0.41 -6.07 -9.90
N ALA A 11 -0.39 -4.76 -9.69
CA ALA A 11 -0.37 -3.77 -10.76
C ALA A 11 1.03 -3.21 -10.97
N CYS A 12 1.50 -3.27 -12.22
CA CYS A 12 2.75 -2.61 -12.61
C CYS A 12 2.48 -1.13 -12.83
N THR A 13 3.17 -0.28 -12.06
CA THR A 13 2.99 1.17 -12.10
C THR A 13 4.23 1.81 -12.68
N SER A 14 4.05 2.61 -13.72
CA SER A 14 5.14 3.33 -14.37
C SER A 14 5.63 4.49 -13.50
N TYR A 15 6.93 4.69 -13.48
CA TYR A 15 7.56 5.82 -12.81
C TYR A 15 8.75 6.34 -13.59
N ASP A 16 9.17 7.54 -13.25
CA ASP A 16 10.41 8.13 -13.73
C ASP A 16 11.17 8.64 -12.51
N ILE A 17 12.46 8.32 -12.42
CA ILE A 17 13.29 8.70 -11.28
C ILE A 17 14.66 9.18 -11.77
N SER A 18 15.14 10.26 -11.15
CA SER A 18 16.52 10.72 -11.29
C SER A 18 17.21 10.68 -9.93
N GLY A 19 18.50 10.49 -9.89
CA GLY A 19 19.29 10.49 -8.66
C GLY A 19 19.23 9.22 -7.83
N GLY A 20 18.58 8.16 -8.34
CA GLY A 20 18.48 6.90 -7.61
C GLY A 20 17.63 5.89 -8.37
N HIS A 21 17.17 4.88 -7.65
CA HIS A 21 16.28 3.87 -8.22
C HIS A 21 15.24 3.41 -7.20
N VAL A 22 14.12 2.93 -7.72
CA VAL A 22 13.03 2.37 -6.91
C VAL A 22 13.35 0.92 -6.60
N ILE A 23 13.25 0.56 -5.32
CA ILE A 23 13.49 -0.81 -4.86
C ILE A 23 12.19 -1.59 -4.86
N SER A 24 11.14 -1.04 -4.24
CA SER A 24 9.85 -1.71 -4.08
C SER A 24 8.76 -0.71 -3.72
N ALA A 25 7.52 -1.15 -3.80
CA ALA A 25 6.38 -0.38 -3.33
C ALA A 25 5.42 -1.29 -2.56
N THR A 26 4.86 -0.78 -1.49
CA THR A 26 3.89 -1.46 -0.66
C THR A 26 2.69 -0.56 -0.38
N VAL A 27 1.58 -1.18 -0.01
CA VAL A 27 0.35 -0.46 0.35
C VAL A 27 0.20 -0.47 1.86
N ASN A 28 -0.09 0.70 2.44
CA ASN A 28 -0.43 0.84 3.85
C ASN A 28 -1.91 1.22 3.97
N THR A 29 -2.74 0.26 4.32
CA THR A 29 -4.19 0.46 4.41
C THR A 29 -4.62 1.32 5.60
N ASN A 30 -3.77 1.46 6.61
CA ASN A 30 -4.07 2.30 7.77
C ASN A 30 -4.06 3.79 7.41
N ASP A 31 -3.15 4.19 6.53
CA ASP A 31 -2.97 5.58 6.12
C ASP A 31 -3.50 5.86 4.71
N ASN A 32 -4.08 4.86 4.04
CA ASN A 32 -4.47 4.95 2.63
C ASN A 32 -3.29 5.42 1.76
N SER A 33 -2.14 4.84 1.98
CA SER A 33 -0.91 5.28 1.34
C SER A 33 -0.23 4.18 0.54
N VAL A 34 0.60 4.62 -0.41
CA VAL A 34 1.57 3.78 -1.11
C VAL A 34 2.95 4.20 -0.63
N ILE A 35 3.70 3.24 -0.13
CA ILE A 35 5.06 3.45 0.38
C ILE A 35 6.03 2.95 -0.67
N ILE A 36 6.88 3.85 -1.16
CA ILE A 36 7.88 3.55 -2.18
C ILE A 36 9.24 3.59 -1.53
N ASN A 37 9.92 2.44 -1.55
CA ASN A 37 11.29 2.33 -1.06
C ASN A 37 12.24 2.64 -2.21
N ILE A 38 13.16 3.55 -1.98
CA ILE A 38 14.14 3.98 -2.98
C ILE A 38 15.55 3.90 -2.42
N ASP A 39 16.51 3.86 -3.33
CA ASP A 39 17.92 4.04 -3.05
C ASP A 39 18.35 5.32 -3.76
N ALA A 40 18.58 6.39 -2.99
CA ALA A 40 18.92 7.70 -3.53
C ALA A 40 20.42 7.94 -3.43
N ASP A 41 21.12 7.77 -4.54
CA ASP A 41 22.56 8.00 -4.63
C ASP A 41 22.89 9.50 -4.65
N ASP A 42 22.00 10.30 -5.23
CA ASP A 42 22.11 11.75 -5.37
C ASP A 42 20.75 12.41 -5.11
N ASP A 43 20.75 13.72 -5.06
CA ASP A 43 19.52 14.49 -5.10
C ASP A 43 18.81 14.22 -6.43
N GLY A 44 17.51 14.08 -6.40
CA GLY A 44 16.75 13.76 -7.59
C GLY A 44 15.27 14.00 -7.44
N THR A 45 14.50 13.43 -8.34
CA THR A 45 13.05 13.59 -8.41
C THR A 45 12.42 12.27 -8.81
N LEU A 46 11.32 11.93 -8.15
CA LEU A 46 10.47 10.80 -8.51
C LEU A 46 9.15 11.33 -9.06
N THR A 47 8.76 10.84 -10.23
CA THR A 47 7.43 11.06 -10.80
C THR A 47 6.75 9.71 -10.94
N ILE A 48 5.59 9.56 -10.34
CA ILE A 48 4.85 8.31 -10.36
C ILE A 48 3.34 8.59 -10.45
N SER A 49 2.64 7.74 -11.19
CA SER A 49 1.20 7.88 -11.41
C SER A 49 0.50 6.57 -11.06
N PRO A 50 0.17 6.33 -9.78
CA PRO A 50 -0.64 5.17 -9.43
C PRO A 50 -1.97 5.20 -10.16
N SER A 51 -2.46 4.03 -10.57
CA SER A 51 -3.78 3.91 -11.14
C SER A 51 -4.85 4.34 -10.14
N THR A 52 -5.97 4.92 -10.60
CA THR A 52 -7.10 5.26 -9.74
C THR A 52 -7.73 4.02 -9.10
N SER A 53 -7.54 2.85 -9.68
CA SER A 53 -7.96 1.59 -9.05
C SER A 53 -7.03 1.16 -7.90
N THR A 54 -5.81 1.68 -7.85
CA THR A 54 -4.83 1.42 -6.78
C THR A 54 -4.94 2.45 -5.66
N GLN A 55 -5.01 3.72 -6.00
CA GLN A 55 -5.04 4.82 -5.03
C GLN A 55 -5.81 6.01 -5.61
N GLU A 56 -6.59 6.67 -4.78
CA GLU A 56 -7.35 7.87 -5.16
C GLU A 56 -7.20 8.96 -4.11
N GLY A 57 -7.47 10.19 -4.53
CA GLY A 57 -7.53 11.33 -3.63
C GLY A 57 -6.19 11.67 -3.00
N ILE A 58 -5.11 11.57 -3.75
CA ILE A 58 -3.76 11.89 -3.27
C ILE A 58 -3.73 13.35 -2.81
N PHE A 59 -3.29 13.59 -1.57
CA PHE A 59 -3.26 14.94 -1.01
C PHE A 59 -1.99 15.26 -0.22
N MET A 60 -1.12 14.29 0.02
CA MET A 60 0.09 14.49 0.83
C MET A 60 1.19 13.52 0.40
N VAL A 61 2.42 13.98 0.46
CA VAL A 61 3.60 13.15 0.22
C VAL A 61 4.57 13.33 1.38
N LEU A 62 5.04 12.23 1.94
CA LEU A 62 6.07 12.21 2.97
C LEU A 62 7.37 11.71 2.38
N VAL A 63 8.47 12.37 2.69
CA VAL A 63 9.83 11.94 2.35
C VAL A 63 10.54 11.61 3.64
N ASP A 64 10.90 10.34 3.82
CA ASP A 64 11.46 9.80 5.09
C ASP A 64 10.63 10.17 6.32
N GLY A 65 9.30 10.16 6.18
CA GLY A 65 8.38 10.46 7.27
C GLY A 65 8.05 11.93 7.49
N GLU A 66 8.63 12.83 6.72
CA GLU A 66 8.37 14.27 6.81
C GLU A 66 7.56 14.76 5.61
N GLU A 67 6.58 15.62 5.85
CA GLU A 67 5.77 16.18 4.78
C GLU A 67 6.64 16.99 3.82
N SER A 68 6.50 16.71 2.52
CA SER A 68 7.22 17.43 1.47
C SER A 68 6.36 18.60 0.97
N ASP A 69 6.85 19.82 1.19
CA ASP A 69 6.20 21.03 0.67
C ASP A 69 6.49 21.24 -0.82
N ASP A 70 7.51 20.57 -1.35
CA ASP A 70 7.94 20.71 -2.74
C ASP A 70 7.32 19.68 -3.66
N ALA A 71 6.55 18.74 -3.14
CA ALA A 71 5.86 17.75 -3.96
C ALA A 71 4.74 18.40 -4.76
N GLU A 72 4.66 18.03 -6.03
CA GLU A 72 3.58 18.46 -6.91
C GLU A 72 2.60 17.31 -7.09
N ILE A 73 1.32 17.56 -6.81
CA ILE A 73 0.26 16.58 -6.96
C ILE A 73 -0.70 17.09 -8.04
N ASN A 74 -0.81 16.33 -9.11
CA ASN A 74 -1.72 16.65 -10.21
C ASN A 74 -2.58 15.43 -10.49
N GLY A 75 -3.78 15.39 -9.88
CA GLY A 75 -4.63 14.20 -9.91
C GLY A 75 -3.93 13.03 -9.24
N ASN A 76 -3.67 11.97 -9.99
CA ASN A 76 -2.94 10.80 -9.52
C ASN A 76 -1.47 10.79 -9.95
N THR A 77 -0.97 11.90 -10.47
CA THR A 77 0.45 12.04 -10.81
C THR A 77 1.16 12.84 -9.72
N VAL A 78 2.19 12.26 -9.13
CA VAL A 78 2.98 12.87 -8.07
C VAL A 78 4.39 13.06 -8.57
N THR A 79 4.91 14.26 -8.40
CA THR A 79 6.31 14.60 -8.67
C THR A 79 6.92 15.11 -7.37
N VAL A 80 7.88 14.38 -6.83
CA VAL A 80 8.48 14.70 -5.53
C VAL A 80 10.00 14.75 -5.62
N PRO A 81 10.62 15.88 -5.24
CA PRO A 81 12.06 15.97 -5.12
C PRO A 81 12.54 15.29 -3.83
N PHE A 82 13.74 14.75 -3.85
CA PHE A 82 14.36 14.13 -2.68
C PHE A 82 15.85 14.43 -2.65
N PHE A 83 16.45 14.28 -1.47
CA PHE A 83 17.89 14.43 -1.28
C PHE A 83 18.58 13.06 -1.32
N ALA A 84 19.87 13.09 -1.58
CA ALA A 84 20.71 11.91 -1.47
C ALA A 84 20.54 11.28 -0.08
N GLY A 85 20.44 9.94 -0.03
CA GLY A 85 20.23 9.21 1.20
C GLY A 85 18.75 9.00 1.58
N THR A 86 17.81 9.55 0.83
CA THR A 86 16.38 9.29 1.04
C THR A 86 16.09 7.80 0.85
N GLU A 87 15.33 7.21 1.76
CA GLU A 87 15.03 5.78 1.74
C GLU A 87 13.57 5.49 1.39
N GLN A 88 12.66 6.41 1.71
CA GLN A 88 11.23 6.14 1.61
C GLN A 88 10.45 7.36 1.19
N ILE A 89 9.52 7.15 0.25
CA ILE A 89 8.54 8.15 -0.15
C ILE A 89 7.17 7.54 0.07
N GLU A 90 6.33 8.20 0.86
CA GLU A 90 4.97 7.76 1.14
C GLU A 90 3.97 8.71 0.50
N ILE A 91 3.08 8.17 -0.34
CA ILE A 91 2.04 8.93 -1.02
C ILE A 91 0.72 8.63 -0.35
N ILE A 92 0.11 9.64 0.29
CA ILE A 92 -1.11 9.48 1.07
C ILE A 92 -2.30 10.00 0.30
N GLY A 93 -3.34 9.19 0.22
CA GLY A 93 -4.60 9.55 -0.43
C GLY A 93 -5.79 9.27 0.47
N THR A 94 -6.98 9.43 -0.09
CA THR A 94 -8.23 9.15 0.61
C THR A 94 -8.67 7.69 0.45
N PHE A 95 -8.07 6.98 -0.49
CA PHE A 95 -8.35 5.56 -0.76
C PHE A 95 -7.08 4.87 -1.23
N VAL A 96 -6.90 3.63 -0.82
CA VAL A 96 -5.92 2.72 -1.38
C VAL A 96 -6.54 1.34 -1.48
N ILE A 97 -6.17 0.59 -2.52
CA ILE A 97 -6.67 -0.77 -2.71
C ILE A 97 -6.19 -1.65 -1.55
N PRO A 98 -7.10 -2.42 -0.90
CA PRO A 98 -6.70 -3.32 0.17
C PRO A 98 -5.82 -4.46 -0.36
N GLU A 99 -4.94 -4.95 0.49
CA GLU A 99 -4.16 -6.14 0.20
C GLU A 99 -5.05 -7.38 0.35
N PHE A 100 -5.49 -7.94 -0.78
CA PHE A 100 -6.47 -9.03 -0.79
C PHE A 100 -6.03 -10.26 -0.01
N GLY A 101 -4.75 -10.61 -0.05
CA GLY A 101 -4.25 -11.76 0.69
C GLY A 101 -4.51 -11.66 2.19
N THR A 102 -4.25 -10.52 2.79
CA THR A 102 -4.48 -10.27 4.21
C THR A 102 -5.97 -10.29 4.54
N ILE A 103 -6.81 -9.61 3.75
CA ILE A 103 -8.25 -9.57 3.95
C ILE A 103 -8.87 -10.95 3.80
N ALA A 104 -8.49 -11.69 2.77
CA ALA A 104 -8.98 -13.05 2.55
C ALA A 104 -8.63 -13.98 3.71
N ALA A 105 -7.41 -13.89 4.24
CA ALA A 105 -6.99 -14.67 5.40
C ALA A 105 -7.79 -14.32 6.65
N MET A 106 -8.07 -13.05 6.90
CA MET A 106 -8.87 -12.60 8.03
C MET A 106 -10.32 -13.11 7.94
N ILE A 107 -10.94 -13.02 6.77
CA ILE A 107 -12.31 -13.50 6.55
C ILE A 107 -12.36 -15.01 6.75
N LEU A 108 -11.40 -15.76 6.24
CA LEU A 108 -11.34 -17.19 6.39
C LEU A 108 -11.19 -17.61 7.87
N ALA A 109 -10.33 -16.93 8.63
CA ALA A 109 -10.15 -17.19 10.05
C ALA A 109 -11.45 -16.97 10.85
N VAL A 110 -12.17 -15.90 10.60
CA VAL A 110 -13.47 -15.62 11.24
C VAL A 110 -14.50 -16.69 10.89
N ALA A 111 -14.55 -17.11 9.63
CA ALA A 111 -15.48 -18.16 9.19
C ALA A 111 -15.19 -19.49 9.89
N ILE A 112 -13.93 -19.88 10.04
CA ILE A 112 -13.54 -21.12 10.74
C ILE A 112 -13.94 -21.06 12.22
N ILE A 113 -13.68 -19.98 12.91
CA ILE A 113 -14.06 -19.78 14.32
C ILE A 113 -15.57 -19.89 14.48
N SER A 114 -16.36 -19.30 13.60
CA SER A 114 -17.82 -19.37 13.63
C SER A 114 -18.34 -20.79 13.49
N ILE A 115 -17.78 -21.57 12.58
CA ILE A 115 -18.15 -22.98 12.36
C ILE A 115 -17.86 -23.82 13.62
N ILE A 116 -16.72 -23.65 14.24
CA ILE A 116 -16.33 -24.37 15.45
C ILE A 116 -17.28 -24.03 16.62
N ALA A 117 -17.63 -22.77 16.80
CA ALA A 117 -18.53 -22.33 17.85
C ALA A 117 -19.94 -22.94 17.70
N ILE A 118 -20.49 -22.96 16.49
CA ILE A 118 -21.80 -23.56 16.19
C ILE A 118 -21.77 -25.05 16.44
N SER A 119 -20.74 -25.77 16.01
CA SER A 119 -20.59 -27.20 16.20
C SER A 119 -20.51 -27.58 17.69
N ALA A 120 -19.75 -26.84 18.50
CA ALA A 120 -19.66 -27.04 19.92
C ALA A 120 -21.01 -26.79 20.62
N LYS A 121 -21.72 -25.74 20.26
CA LYS A 121 -23.05 -25.44 20.81
C LYS A 121 -24.05 -26.52 20.46
N SER A 122 -24.05 -27.05 19.25
CA SER A 122 -24.95 -28.12 18.84
C SER A 122 -24.69 -29.42 19.64
N ARG A 123 -23.44 -29.78 19.90
CA ARG A 123 -23.10 -30.93 20.73
C ARG A 123 -23.59 -30.77 22.15
N LEU A 124 -23.43 -29.61 22.75
CA LEU A 124 -23.92 -29.32 24.09
C LEU A 124 -25.46 -29.37 24.20
N SER A 125 -26.15 -29.05 23.12
CA SER A 125 -27.61 -29.14 23.08
C SER A 125 -28.11 -30.57 22.99
N ILE A 126 -27.36 -31.46 22.37
CA ILE A 126 -27.75 -32.87 22.15
C ILE A 126 -27.50 -33.71 23.39
N VAL A 127 -26.37 -33.54 24.06
CA VAL A 127 -25.95 -34.35 25.21
C VAL A 127 -26.97 -34.31 26.37
N PRO A 128 -27.52 -33.15 26.77
CA PRO A 128 -28.46 -33.08 27.89
C PRO A 128 -29.82 -33.78 27.68
N ARG A 129 -30.09 -34.27 26.49
CA ARG A 129 -31.35 -34.94 26.17
C ARG A 129 -31.41 -36.40 26.59
N TYR A 130 -30.32 -36.92 27.02
CA TYR A 130 -30.23 -38.26 27.51
C TYR A 130 -30.25 -38.31 29.02
#